data_40735c488fe84767cd06a35604e66812
#
_entry.id   40735c488fe84767cd06a35604e66812
#
_cell.length_a   1.000
_cell.length_b   1.000
_cell.length_c   1.000
_cell.angle_alpha   90.00
_cell.angle_beta   90.00
_cell.angle_gamma   90.00
#
_symmetry.space_group_name_H-M   'P 1'
#
loop_
_entity.id
_entity.type
_entity.pdbx_description
1 polymer ?
#
loop_
_entity_poly.entity_id
_entity_poly.type
_entity_poly.pdbx_seq_one_letter_code
_entity_poly.pdbx_strand_id
1 'polypeptide(L)'
;MAIVGITGVTVAMVDDDQKVIKDAEKGLSDTGIYRVNVKDMGTKTANITGLSGSTVKVYGDDQMQDVAEGSASPAVAWTVNNLDFIVRNKLIGNMPDGKGGFVKEGDTPHSAMLIETKTVKDNKRVFFAFGNGVMTMPSQNIGTNTENQTREDDTLTFTALTTAAFKGQAYKVYYDDGTLFKEDQMMAEVFGGYTAPVTPAK
;
A
#
# COMPACT_ATOMS: atom_id res chain seq x y z
N MET A 1 6.34 4.89 20.22
CA MET A 1 6.10 3.44 20.17
C MET A 1 7.10 2.86 19.17
N ALA A 2 7.89 1.86 19.58
CA ALA A 2 8.79 1.18 18.65
C ALA A 2 8.03 0.03 17.97
N ILE A 3 8.21 -0.10 16.66
CA ILE A 3 7.65 -1.16 15.83
C ILE A 3 8.76 -2.06 15.31
N VAL A 4 8.47 -3.33 15.05
CA VAL A 4 9.43 -4.32 14.58
C VAL A 4 8.86 -5.20 13.50
N GLY A 5 9.62 -5.33 12.42
CA GLY A 5 9.32 -6.21 11.30
C GLY A 5 8.06 -5.82 10.52
N ILE A 6 8.02 -6.24 9.28
CA ILE A 6 6.81 -6.23 8.44
C ILE A 6 6.26 -7.64 8.49
N THR A 7 4.99 -7.79 8.88
CA THR A 7 4.33 -9.10 8.96
C THR A 7 3.46 -9.38 7.75
N GLY A 8 3.12 -8.35 6.98
CA GLY A 8 2.40 -8.48 5.73
C GLY A 8 2.19 -7.15 5.02
N VAL A 9 2.04 -7.22 3.71
CA VAL A 9 1.54 -6.12 2.89
C VAL A 9 0.41 -6.67 2.03
N THR A 10 -0.71 -5.95 2.03
CA THR A 10 -1.88 -6.26 1.20
C THR A 10 -2.17 -5.06 0.31
N VAL A 11 -2.42 -5.31 -0.97
CA VAL A 11 -2.75 -4.29 -1.96
C VAL A 11 -4.04 -4.66 -2.69
N ALA A 12 -4.74 -3.67 -3.19
CA ALA A 12 -5.92 -3.84 -4.03
C ALA A 12 -5.95 -2.75 -5.10
N MET A 13 -6.58 -3.04 -6.24
CA MET A 13 -7.01 -2.00 -7.18
C MET A 13 -8.39 -1.51 -6.76
N VAL A 14 -8.61 -0.20 -6.86
CA VAL A 14 -9.88 0.43 -6.53
C VAL A 14 -10.40 1.22 -7.73
N ASP A 15 -11.71 1.30 -7.86
CA ASP A 15 -12.38 2.10 -8.87
C ASP A 15 -12.47 3.59 -8.47
N ASP A 16 -13.12 4.41 -9.30
CA ASP A 16 -13.31 5.84 -9.07
C ASP A 16 -14.16 6.14 -7.82
N ASP A 17 -15.00 5.20 -7.40
CA ASP A 17 -15.76 5.26 -6.14
C ASP A 17 -14.94 4.75 -4.94
N GLN A 18 -13.66 4.45 -5.14
CA GLN A 18 -12.74 3.89 -4.14
C GLN A 18 -13.20 2.52 -3.60
N LYS A 19 -13.90 1.74 -4.41
CA LYS A 19 -14.30 0.37 -4.10
C LYS A 19 -13.33 -0.63 -4.71
N VAL A 20 -13.09 -1.71 -3.99
CA VAL A 20 -12.22 -2.78 -4.47
C VAL A 20 -12.77 -3.45 -5.72
N ILE A 21 -11.93 -3.62 -6.72
CA ILE A 21 -12.27 -4.30 -7.98
C ILE A 21 -12.13 -5.81 -7.78
N LYS A 22 -13.27 -6.51 -7.63
CA LYS A 22 -13.34 -7.97 -7.41
C LYS A 22 -13.43 -8.69 -8.77
N ASP A 23 -12.31 -8.74 -9.46
CA ASP A 23 -12.21 -9.33 -10.80
C ASP A 23 -10.74 -9.76 -11.03
N ALA A 24 -10.53 -10.99 -11.48
CA ALA A 24 -9.18 -11.49 -11.73
C ALA A 24 -8.54 -10.89 -13.00
N GLU A 25 -9.33 -10.39 -13.96
CA GLU A 25 -8.81 -9.76 -15.18
C GLU A 25 -8.55 -8.27 -14.99
N LYS A 26 -9.51 -7.52 -14.45
CA LYS A 26 -9.44 -6.07 -14.25
C LYS A 26 -8.82 -5.68 -12.90
N GLY A 27 -8.96 -6.51 -11.89
CA GLY A 27 -8.38 -6.34 -10.56
C GLY A 27 -7.18 -7.26 -10.33
N LEU A 28 -6.82 -7.47 -9.08
CA LEU A 28 -5.68 -8.31 -8.69
C LEU A 28 -6.06 -9.78 -8.46
N SER A 29 -7.32 -10.03 -8.09
CA SER A 29 -7.85 -11.36 -7.82
C SER A 29 -9.38 -11.35 -7.79
N ASP A 30 -10.02 -12.52 -7.73
CA ASP A 30 -11.48 -12.65 -7.57
C ASP A 30 -11.99 -12.05 -6.26
N THR A 31 -11.17 -11.99 -5.22
CA THR A 31 -11.48 -11.33 -3.96
C THR A 31 -11.18 -9.82 -3.98
N GLY A 32 -10.48 -9.36 -5.01
CA GLY A 32 -10.05 -7.98 -5.22
C GLY A 32 -8.76 -7.60 -4.50
N ILE A 33 -8.32 -8.34 -3.48
CA ILE A 33 -7.10 -8.06 -2.74
C ILE A 33 -5.98 -9.02 -3.11
N TYR A 34 -4.75 -8.55 -3.01
CA TYR A 34 -3.54 -9.37 -3.11
C TYR A 34 -2.67 -9.17 -1.87
N ARG A 35 -2.47 -10.23 -1.09
CA ARG A 35 -1.54 -10.24 0.03
C ARG A 35 -0.23 -10.88 -0.41
N VAL A 36 0.87 -10.16 -0.22
CA VAL A 36 2.22 -10.69 -0.46
C VAL A 36 2.41 -11.98 0.35
N ASN A 37 2.83 -13.03 -0.31
CA ASN A 37 2.87 -14.38 0.22
C ASN A 37 4.24 -15.04 0.05
N VAL A 38 4.34 -16.32 0.39
CA VAL A 38 5.61 -17.09 0.32
C VAL A 38 6.16 -17.20 -1.10
N LYS A 39 5.31 -17.21 -2.14
CA LYS A 39 5.77 -17.26 -3.54
C LYS A 39 6.46 -15.96 -3.95
N ASP A 40 6.03 -14.84 -3.37
CA ASP A 40 6.67 -13.53 -3.55
C ASP A 40 7.93 -13.36 -2.70
N MET A 41 8.29 -14.36 -1.91
CA MET A 41 9.39 -14.33 -0.94
C MET A 41 9.28 -13.20 0.08
N GLY A 42 8.08 -12.65 0.25
CA GLY A 42 7.77 -11.61 1.22
C GLY A 42 8.22 -10.20 0.84
N THR A 43 7.79 -9.25 1.66
CA THR A 43 8.19 -7.84 1.57
C THR A 43 9.51 -7.63 2.32
N LYS A 44 10.46 -6.96 1.67
CA LYS A 44 11.76 -6.62 2.24
C LYS A 44 11.71 -5.32 3.04
N THR A 45 11.16 -4.27 2.44
CA THR A 45 11.00 -2.96 3.08
C THR A 45 9.71 -2.26 2.64
N ALA A 46 9.18 -1.43 3.53
CA ALA A 46 8.12 -0.47 3.22
C ALA A 46 8.44 0.82 3.99
N ASN A 47 9.13 1.74 3.34
CA ASN A 47 9.52 3.00 3.94
C ASN A 47 8.46 4.06 3.70
N ILE A 48 7.79 4.50 4.77
CA ILE A 48 6.72 5.48 4.73
C ILE A 48 7.29 6.86 5.04
N THR A 49 7.07 7.82 4.15
CA THR A 49 7.46 9.22 4.30
C THR A 49 6.23 10.13 4.20
N GLY A 50 6.36 11.40 4.59
CA GLY A 50 5.28 12.38 4.41
C GLY A 50 4.04 12.17 5.30
N LEU A 51 4.18 11.49 6.44
CA LEU A 51 3.08 11.29 7.40
C LEU A 51 2.62 12.60 8.09
N SER A 52 3.47 13.60 8.12
CA SER A 52 3.12 14.96 8.58
C SER A 52 3.18 15.93 7.41
N GLY A 53 2.30 16.93 7.43
CA GLY A 53 2.39 18.05 6.50
C GLY A 53 3.64 18.90 6.74
N SER A 54 4.03 19.71 5.76
CA SER A 54 5.07 20.72 5.94
C SER A 54 4.58 21.81 6.88
N THR A 55 5.42 22.22 7.81
CA THR A 55 5.11 23.33 8.72
C THR A 55 5.56 24.66 8.11
N VAL A 56 4.69 25.67 8.16
CA VAL A 56 4.99 27.04 7.77
C VAL A 56 4.97 27.91 9.02
N LYS A 57 6.06 28.61 9.29
CA LYS A 57 6.16 29.55 10.41
C LYS A 57 5.56 30.89 10.00
N VAL A 58 4.65 31.40 10.82
CA VAL A 58 4.03 32.71 10.66
C VAL A 58 4.71 33.68 11.61
N TYR A 59 5.27 34.75 11.07
CA TYR A 59 5.96 35.79 11.82
C TYR A 59 5.12 37.07 11.89
N GLY A 60 5.15 37.77 13.04
CA GLY A 60 4.57 39.09 13.28
C GLY A 60 5.38 39.80 14.35
N ASP A 61 5.58 41.12 14.22
CA ASP A 61 6.36 41.94 15.15
C ASP A 61 7.75 41.37 15.48
N ASP A 62 8.47 40.91 14.45
CA ASP A 62 9.79 40.27 14.53
C ASP A 62 9.87 39.02 15.41
N GLN A 63 8.74 38.39 15.72
CA GLN A 63 8.63 37.15 16.49
C GLN A 63 7.81 36.13 15.74
N MET A 64 8.10 34.84 16.02
CA MET A 64 7.29 33.73 15.54
C MET A 64 5.96 33.71 16.33
N GLN A 65 4.86 33.99 15.65
CA GLN A 65 3.53 34.09 16.23
C GLN A 65 2.75 32.79 16.15
N ASP A 66 2.96 32.00 15.09
CA ASP A 66 2.20 30.77 14.85
C ASP A 66 2.97 29.78 13.96
N VAL A 67 2.53 28.51 13.96
CA VAL A 67 3.02 27.45 13.08
C VAL A 67 1.83 26.78 12.42
N ALA A 68 1.64 27.07 11.15
CA ALA A 68 0.62 26.39 10.34
C ALA A 68 1.17 25.04 9.81
N GLU A 69 0.38 23.98 9.91
CA GLU A 69 0.71 22.66 9.37
C GLU A 69 -0.10 22.40 8.09
N GLY A 70 0.57 21.99 7.02
CA GLY A 70 -0.05 21.56 5.78
C GLY A 70 -0.63 20.15 5.88
N SER A 71 -1.36 19.71 4.85
CA SER A 71 -1.88 18.36 4.76
C SER A 71 -0.76 17.32 4.59
N ALA A 72 -0.92 16.15 5.19
CA ALA A 72 -0.03 15.02 4.97
C ALA A 72 -0.07 14.56 3.51
N SER A 73 1.08 14.20 2.96
CA SER A 73 1.24 13.64 1.62
C SER A 73 2.11 12.38 1.69
N PRO A 74 1.55 11.27 2.19
CA PRO A 74 2.33 10.05 2.40
C PRO A 74 2.76 9.40 1.09
N ALA A 75 4.00 8.90 1.09
CA ALA A 75 4.51 8.02 0.06
C ALA A 75 5.18 6.81 0.70
N VAL A 76 5.05 5.65 0.06
CA VAL A 76 5.63 4.39 0.51
C VAL A 76 6.59 3.86 -0.55
N ALA A 77 7.88 3.84 -0.25
CA ALA A 77 8.84 3.09 -1.04
C ALA A 77 8.77 1.62 -0.60
N TRP A 78 8.21 0.78 -1.46
CA TRP A 78 7.90 -0.61 -1.19
C TRP A 78 8.79 -1.54 -2.00
N THR A 79 9.56 -2.39 -1.33
CA THR A 79 10.46 -3.36 -1.95
C THR A 79 10.02 -4.78 -1.59
N VAL A 80 9.84 -5.60 -2.61
CA VAL A 80 9.45 -7.01 -2.53
C VAL A 80 10.55 -7.86 -3.17
N ASN A 81 10.85 -9.02 -2.57
CA ASN A 81 11.90 -9.88 -3.09
C ASN A 81 11.56 -10.51 -4.46
N ASN A 82 10.29 -10.77 -4.74
CA ASN A 82 9.83 -11.37 -6.01
C ASN A 82 8.32 -11.19 -6.16
N LEU A 83 7.86 -10.00 -6.49
CA LEU A 83 6.43 -9.74 -6.67
C LEU A 83 5.92 -10.48 -7.93
N ASP A 84 4.70 -11.05 -7.84
CA ASP A 84 4.08 -11.66 -9.01
C ASP A 84 4.05 -10.69 -10.19
N PHE A 85 4.53 -11.17 -11.34
CA PHE A 85 4.73 -10.35 -12.54
C PHE A 85 3.44 -9.71 -13.05
N ILE A 86 2.31 -10.44 -13.00
CA ILE A 86 1.01 -9.94 -13.45
C ILE A 86 0.50 -8.88 -12.48
N VAL A 87 0.58 -9.15 -11.17
CA VAL A 87 0.18 -8.21 -10.12
C VAL A 87 0.98 -6.91 -10.21
N ARG A 88 2.31 -7.02 -10.37
CA ARG A 88 3.19 -5.87 -10.53
C ARG A 88 2.78 -4.98 -11.72
N ASN A 89 2.59 -5.61 -12.90
CA ASN A 89 2.22 -4.87 -14.10
C ASN A 89 0.85 -4.20 -13.97
N LYS A 90 -0.15 -4.89 -13.44
CA LYS A 90 -1.48 -4.32 -13.21
C LYS A 90 -1.44 -3.12 -12.27
N LEU A 91 -0.69 -3.19 -11.17
CA LEU A 91 -0.56 -2.09 -10.21
C LEU A 91 0.00 -0.81 -10.83
N ILE A 92 0.91 -0.91 -11.81
CA ILE A 92 1.48 0.25 -12.52
C ILE A 92 0.71 0.64 -13.79
N GLY A 93 -0.41 -0.04 -14.08
CA GLY A 93 -1.28 0.26 -15.22
C GLY A 93 -0.86 -0.37 -16.54
N ASN A 94 -0.04 -1.41 -16.51
CA ASN A 94 0.29 -2.20 -17.69
C ASN A 94 -0.71 -3.35 -17.84
N MET A 95 -1.37 -3.42 -18.99
CA MET A 95 -2.33 -4.46 -19.32
C MET A 95 -1.76 -5.44 -20.36
N PRO A 96 -2.16 -6.72 -20.32
CA PRO A 96 -1.69 -7.71 -21.28
C PRO A 96 -2.23 -7.41 -22.69
N ASP A 97 -1.40 -7.46 -23.71
CA ASP A 97 -1.73 -7.20 -25.10
C ASP A 97 -2.30 -8.43 -25.85
N GLY A 98 -2.51 -9.55 -25.16
CA GLY A 98 -2.95 -10.83 -25.75
C GLY A 98 -1.88 -11.55 -26.59
N LYS A 99 -0.67 -11.00 -26.67
CA LYS A 99 0.46 -11.58 -27.43
C LYS A 99 1.65 -11.93 -26.53
N GLY A 100 1.44 -11.87 -25.21
CA GLY A 100 2.47 -12.13 -24.19
C GLY A 100 3.23 -10.88 -23.73
N GLY A 101 2.89 -9.70 -24.27
CA GLY A 101 3.43 -8.41 -23.83
C GLY A 101 2.51 -7.72 -22.83
N PHE A 102 3.07 -6.73 -22.13
CA PHE A 102 2.35 -5.80 -21.25
C PHE A 102 2.66 -4.38 -21.68
N VAL A 103 1.63 -3.59 -21.89
CA VAL A 103 1.74 -2.22 -22.36
C VAL A 103 0.91 -1.31 -21.46
N LYS A 104 1.38 -0.10 -21.23
CA LYS A 104 0.60 0.87 -20.46
C LYS A 104 -0.63 1.28 -21.27
N GLU A 105 -1.80 1.04 -20.70
CA GLU A 105 -3.10 1.39 -21.30
C GLU A 105 -3.84 2.36 -20.38
N GLY A 106 -4.03 3.59 -20.88
CA GLY A 106 -4.70 4.64 -20.13
C GLY A 106 -3.90 5.20 -18.94
N ASP A 107 -4.63 5.70 -17.97
CA ASP A 107 -4.07 6.25 -16.73
C ASP A 107 -3.62 5.14 -15.77
N THR A 108 -2.71 5.49 -14.85
CA THR A 108 -2.32 4.55 -13.81
C THR A 108 -3.49 4.31 -12.86
N PRO A 109 -3.89 3.04 -12.62
CA PRO A 109 -5.05 2.74 -11.81
C PRO A 109 -4.86 3.17 -10.36
N HIS A 110 -5.96 3.49 -9.72
CA HIS A 110 -5.98 3.72 -8.29
C HIS A 110 -5.82 2.41 -7.53
N SER A 111 -5.13 2.48 -6.42
CA SER A 111 -4.87 1.32 -5.56
C SER A 111 -4.96 1.69 -4.08
N ALA A 112 -5.24 0.70 -3.24
CA ALA A 112 -5.19 0.78 -1.79
C ALA A 112 -4.08 -0.13 -1.27
N MET A 113 -3.47 0.25 -0.14
CA MET A 113 -2.36 -0.49 0.49
C MET A 113 -2.56 -0.58 2.00
N LEU A 114 -2.29 -1.75 2.56
CA LEU A 114 -2.27 -2.02 3.99
C LEU A 114 -0.95 -2.66 4.36
N ILE A 115 -0.21 -2.04 5.28
CA ILE A 115 1.08 -2.54 5.79
C ILE A 115 0.89 -2.97 7.23
N GLU A 116 1.15 -4.24 7.51
CA GLU A 116 1.07 -4.84 8.83
C GLU A 116 2.45 -4.94 9.47
N THR A 117 2.55 -4.50 10.72
CA THR A 117 3.74 -4.58 11.57
C THR A 117 3.34 -4.90 13.01
N LYS A 118 4.31 -5.02 13.90
CA LYS A 118 4.06 -5.29 15.33
C LYS A 118 4.80 -4.33 16.23
N THR A 119 4.26 -4.13 17.44
CA THR A 119 4.95 -3.41 18.51
C THR A 119 6.05 -4.27 19.11
N VAL A 120 7.17 -3.62 19.50
CA VAL A 120 8.29 -4.31 20.17
C VAL A 120 7.89 -4.80 21.56
N LYS A 121 7.14 -3.99 22.32
CA LYS A 121 6.84 -4.26 23.73
C LYS A 121 5.82 -5.37 23.93
N ASP A 122 4.69 -5.27 23.23
CA ASP A 122 3.52 -6.10 23.50
C ASP A 122 3.20 -7.08 22.36
N ASN A 123 4.02 -7.07 21.31
CA ASN A 123 3.86 -7.87 20.08
C ASN A 123 2.46 -7.73 19.44
N LYS A 124 1.79 -6.59 19.68
CA LYS A 124 0.47 -6.29 19.14
C LYS A 124 0.58 -5.79 17.70
N ARG A 125 -0.41 -6.10 16.89
CA ARG A 125 -0.45 -5.71 15.47
C ARG A 125 -0.73 -4.21 15.33
N VAL A 126 0.00 -3.59 14.42
CA VAL A 126 -0.19 -2.19 13.98
C VAL A 126 -0.32 -2.19 12.48
N PHE A 127 -1.29 -1.45 11.96
CA PHE A 127 -1.54 -1.37 10.54
C PHE A 127 -1.45 0.08 10.07
N PHE A 128 -0.65 0.31 9.02
CA PHE A 128 -0.66 1.56 8.27
C PHE A 128 -1.51 1.35 7.03
N ALA A 129 -2.60 2.08 6.94
CA ALA A 129 -3.62 1.91 5.92
C ALA A 129 -3.70 3.14 5.01
N PHE A 130 -3.75 2.89 3.71
CA PHE A 130 -3.89 3.87 2.64
C PHE A 130 -5.03 3.39 1.74
N GLY A 131 -6.18 4.08 1.82
CA GLY A 131 -7.39 3.66 1.11
C GLY A 131 -7.44 4.06 -0.36
N ASN A 132 -6.58 4.99 -0.77
CA ASN A 132 -6.48 5.46 -2.15
C ASN A 132 -5.07 5.95 -2.45
N GLY A 133 -4.60 5.73 -3.66
CA GLY A 133 -3.29 6.18 -4.12
C GLY A 133 -2.94 5.61 -5.48
N VAL A 134 -1.73 5.92 -5.93
CA VAL A 134 -1.21 5.50 -7.23
C VAL A 134 0.12 4.79 -7.04
N MET A 135 0.28 3.64 -7.71
CA MET A 135 1.51 2.87 -7.70
C MET A 135 2.35 3.18 -8.94
N THR A 136 3.64 3.42 -8.76
CA THR A 136 4.60 3.64 -9.84
C THR A 136 5.84 2.78 -9.63
N MET A 137 6.53 2.45 -10.71
CA MET A 137 7.82 1.76 -10.69
C MET A 137 8.85 2.64 -11.41
N PRO A 138 9.65 3.41 -10.64
CA PRO A 138 10.53 4.43 -11.24
C PRO A 138 11.73 3.84 -11.97
N SER A 139 12.17 2.64 -11.58
CA SER A 139 13.33 1.97 -12.18
C SER A 139 13.27 0.46 -11.96
N GLN A 140 13.93 -0.28 -12.82
CA GLN A 140 14.22 -1.71 -12.68
C GLN A 140 15.71 -1.91 -12.94
N ASN A 141 16.42 -2.43 -11.96
CA ASN A 141 17.80 -2.86 -12.17
C ASN A 141 17.82 -4.29 -12.72
N ILE A 142 18.76 -4.55 -13.62
CA ILE A 142 19.02 -5.89 -14.14
C ILE A 142 20.53 -6.06 -14.15
N GLY A 143 21.04 -6.97 -13.32
CA GLY A 143 22.47 -7.25 -13.19
C GLY A 143 22.88 -8.53 -13.91
N THR A 144 24.14 -8.59 -14.34
CA THR A 144 24.76 -9.83 -14.87
C THR A 144 25.16 -10.74 -13.71
N ASN A 145 24.89 -12.04 -13.82
CA ASN A 145 25.42 -13.04 -12.91
C ASN A 145 26.95 -13.04 -12.97
N THR A 146 27.57 -13.17 -11.82
CA THR A 146 29.01 -13.43 -11.66
C THR A 146 29.22 -14.91 -11.32
N GLU A 147 30.14 -15.25 -10.45
CA GLU A 147 30.26 -16.60 -9.89
C GLU A 147 29.04 -16.99 -9.05
N ASN A 148 28.27 -15.98 -8.58
CA ASN A 148 27.03 -16.14 -7.87
C ASN A 148 25.87 -15.51 -8.66
N GLN A 149 24.66 -16.02 -8.44
CA GLN A 149 23.46 -15.46 -9.03
C GLN A 149 23.19 -14.08 -8.43
N THR A 150 23.10 -13.04 -9.28
CA THR A 150 22.66 -11.70 -8.90
C THR A 150 21.15 -11.64 -8.98
N ARG A 151 20.51 -11.30 -7.85
CA ARG A 151 19.05 -11.14 -7.74
C ARG A 151 18.74 -9.68 -7.48
N GLU A 152 17.77 -9.18 -8.21
CA GLU A 152 17.25 -7.83 -8.04
C GLU A 152 15.84 -7.89 -7.47
N ASP A 153 15.53 -6.97 -6.58
CA ASP A 153 14.23 -6.86 -5.93
C ASP A 153 13.28 -5.99 -6.77
N ASP A 154 11.97 -6.19 -6.62
CA ASP A 154 10.96 -5.30 -7.18
C ASP A 154 10.74 -4.10 -6.25
N THR A 155 11.02 -2.89 -6.74
CA THR A 155 10.82 -1.65 -5.98
C THR A 155 9.75 -0.79 -6.63
N LEU A 156 8.68 -0.53 -5.89
CA LEU A 156 7.57 0.31 -6.29
C LEU A 156 7.44 1.50 -5.34
N THR A 157 6.88 2.58 -5.84
CA THR A 157 6.53 3.75 -5.03
C THR A 157 5.02 3.92 -5.06
N PHE A 158 4.41 3.85 -3.90
CA PHE A 158 2.99 4.16 -3.71
C PHE A 158 2.87 5.60 -3.21
N THR A 159 2.10 6.43 -3.90
CA THR A 159 1.77 7.81 -3.48
C THR A 159 0.33 7.84 -3.02
N ALA A 160 0.12 8.13 -1.74
CA ALA A 160 -1.21 8.13 -1.15
C ALA A 160 -1.99 9.38 -1.55
N LEU A 161 -3.28 9.19 -1.79
CA LEU A 161 -4.29 10.22 -2.00
C LEU A 161 -5.28 10.22 -0.84
N THR A 162 -6.00 11.31 -0.69
CA THR A 162 -7.08 11.41 0.30
C THR A 162 -8.22 10.46 -0.03
N THR A 163 -8.90 9.95 0.99
CA THR A 163 -10.06 9.08 0.84
C THR A 163 -11.21 9.52 1.73
N ALA A 164 -12.43 9.40 1.24
CA ALA A 164 -13.65 9.66 2.02
C ALA A 164 -13.78 8.69 3.21
N ALA A 165 -13.31 7.45 3.06
CA ALA A 165 -13.28 6.45 4.11
C ALA A 165 -12.50 6.91 5.35
N PHE A 166 -11.44 7.69 5.17
CA PHE A 166 -10.64 8.26 6.26
C PHE A 166 -10.97 9.73 6.56
N LYS A 167 -12.19 10.16 6.28
CA LYS A 167 -12.66 11.54 6.50
C LYS A 167 -11.77 12.59 5.81
N GLY A 168 -11.33 12.28 4.59
CA GLY A 168 -10.47 13.18 3.80
C GLY A 168 -8.99 13.13 4.16
N GLN A 169 -8.55 12.18 5.01
CA GLN A 169 -7.14 11.95 5.27
C GLN A 169 -6.54 10.97 4.25
N ALA A 170 -5.23 11.07 4.02
CA ALA A 170 -4.53 10.20 3.09
C ALA A 170 -4.13 8.86 3.71
N TYR A 171 -4.09 8.76 5.03
CA TYR A 171 -3.74 7.52 5.74
C TYR A 171 -4.48 7.41 7.07
N LYS A 172 -4.53 6.19 7.59
CA LYS A 172 -5.05 5.87 8.93
C LYS A 172 -4.20 4.78 9.55
N VAL A 173 -3.98 4.88 10.86
CA VAL A 173 -3.25 3.87 11.62
C VAL A 173 -4.23 3.11 12.51
N TYR A 174 -4.20 1.79 12.44
CA TYR A 174 -4.96 0.92 13.34
C TYR A 174 -4.03 0.20 14.30
N TYR A 175 -4.54 -0.03 15.49
CA TYR A 175 -3.85 -0.74 16.54
C TYR A 175 -4.76 -1.84 17.10
N ASP A 176 -4.26 -3.06 17.08
CA ASP A 176 -4.99 -4.21 17.64
C ASP A 176 -4.84 -4.23 19.15
N ASP A 177 -5.74 -3.52 19.83
CA ASP A 177 -5.80 -3.46 21.30
C ASP A 177 -6.47 -4.68 21.94
N GLY A 178 -7.06 -5.56 21.10
CA GLY A 178 -7.82 -6.74 21.52
C GLY A 178 -9.25 -6.44 21.99
N THR A 179 -9.69 -5.15 21.96
CA THR A 179 -11.02 -4.74 22.45
C THR A 179 -11.85 -4.06 21.36
N LEU A 180 -11.41 -2.92 20.87
CA LEU A 180 -12.14 -2.11 19.87
C LEU A 180 -11.80 -2.49 18.43
N PHE A 181 -10.61 -3.05 18.20
CA PHE A 181 -10.17 -3.43 16.88
C PHE A 181 -11.02 -4.56 16.28
N LYS A 182 -11.48 -4.35 15.05
CA LYS A 182 -12.20 -5.33 14.24
C LYS A 182 -11.55 -5.41 12.86
N GLU A 183 -10.90 -6.54 12.58
CA GLU A 183 -10.14 -6.73 11.33
C GLU A 183 -11.05 -6.63 10.10
N ASP A 184 -12.24 -7.23 10.13
CA ASP A 184 -13.19 -7.16 9.02
C ASP A 184 -13.65 -5.73 8.71
N GLN A 185 -13.88 -4.91 9.75
CA GLN A 185 -14.23 -3.51 9.57
C GLN A 185 -13.07 -2.69 9.00
N MET A 186 -11.86 -2.92 9.49
CA MET A 186 -10.65 -2.30 8.94
C MET A 186 -10.48 -2.68 7.46
N MET A 187 -10.58 -3.96 7.12
CA MET A 187 -10.43 -4.43 5.74
C MET A 187 -11.51 -3.82 4.82
N ALA A 188 -12.76 -3.75 5.28
CA ALA A 188 -13.85 -3.14 4.52
C ALA A 188 -13.66 -1.62 4.34
N GLU A 189 -13.11 -0.93 5.34
CA GLU A 189 -12.83 0.51 5.29
C GLU A 189 -11.64 0.82 4.35
N VAL A 190 -10.56 0.06 4.45
CA VAL A 190 -9.32 0.27 3.66
C VAL A 190 -9.53 -0.10 2.18
N PHE A 191 -10.21 -1.22 1.92
CA PHE A 191 -10.39 -1.77 0.58
C PHE A 191 -11.83 -1.59 0.05
N GLY A 192 -12.46 -0.47 0.39
CA GLY A 192 -13.71 -0.03 -0.22
C GLY A 192 -14.81 -1.10 -0.26
N GLY A 193 -15.26 -1.57 0.91
CA GLY A 193 -16.34 -2.56 1.00
C GLY A 193 -15.91 -4.01 0.73
N TYR A 194 -14.62 -4.30 0.91
CA TYR A 194 -14.15 -5.69 0.92
C TYR A 194 -14.88 -6.52 1.97
N THR A 195 -15.27 -7.72 1.57
CA THR A 195 -15.84 -8.73 2.47
C THR A 195 -15.01 -10.00 2.36
N ALA A 196 -14.57 -10.52 3.50
CA ALA A 196 -13.84 -11.79 3.50
C ALA A 196 -14.70 -12.92 2.90
N PRO A 197 -14.11 -13.83 2.12
CA PRO A 197 -14.83 -15.03 1.66
C PRO A 197 -15.35 -15.83 2.86
N VAL A 198 -16.63 -16.20 2.81
CA VAL A 198 -17.19 -17.08 3.83
C VAL A 198 -16.51 -18.45 3.66
N THR A 199 -15.67 -18.83 4.61
CA THR A 199 -15.15 -20.20 4.67
C THR A 199 -16.29 -21.10 5.08
N PRO A 200 -16.73 -22.08 4.25
CA PRO A 200 -17.76 -23.00 4.67
C PRO A 200 -17.28 -23.73 5.94
N ALA A 201 -18.12 -23.73 6.97
CA ALA A 201 -17.86 -24.51 8.17
C ALA A 201 -17.67 -25.98 7.78
N LYS A 202 -16.54 -26.56 8.22
CA LYS A 202 -16.27 -27.99 8.06
C LYS A 202 -17.18 -28.82 8.97
#